data_e191c34f06ad6a70a397bb8cb066f1a7
#
_entry.id   e191c34f06ad6a70a397bb8cb066f1a7
#
_cell.length_a   1.000
_cell.length_b   1.000
_cell.length_c   1.000
_cell.angle_alpha   90.00
_cell.angle_beta   90.00
_cell.angle_gamma   90.00
#
_symmetry.space_group_name_H-M   'P 1'
#
loop_
_entity.id
_entity.type
_entity.pdbx_description
1 polymer ?
#
loop_
_entity_poly.entity_id
_entity_poly.type
_entity_poly.pdbx_seq_one_letter_code
_entity_poly.pdbx_strand_id
1 'polypeptide(L)'
;MCVDIRFMAPIRRRAWIAVTLAFIEVAAPAAAADEVINVVIDQARIAKVPERTTTMVVGNPLIADVSIQAGGTMVVTGKGYGVTNLIALDRAGKVLSDQLVQVKSPVDNVVVYLGKDRESYSCAPDCERRITLGDSPEYFESTLSETGNRNSRAQQGQAVGATAR
;
A
#
# COMPACT_ATOMS: atom_id res chain seq x y z
N MET A 1 -87.56 -22.42 -40.69
CA MET A 1 -88.44 -21.96 -39.58
C MET A 1 -87.52 -21.67 -38.42
N CYS A 2 -87.22 -20.36 -38.23
CA CYS A 2 -87.33 -19.64 -36.95
C CYS A 2 -86.47 -20.23 -35.83
N VAL A 3 -85.67 -19.51 -35.04
CA VAL A 3 -85.78 -18.15 -34.49
C VAL A 3 -84.40 -17.73 -34.03
N ASP A 4 -84.05 -16.48 -34.33
CA ASP A 4 -82.99 -15.73 -33.68
C ASP A 4 -83.22 -15.56 -32.17
N ILE A 5 -82.22 -15.77 -31.34
CA ILE A 5 -82.11 -15.06 -30.06
C ILE A 5 -80.69 -14.58 -29.84
N ARG A 6 -80.53 -13.29 -30.08
CA ARG A 6 -79.36 -12.51 -29.64
C ARG A 6 -79.36 -12.42 -28.12
N PHE A 7 -78.27 -12.87 -27.50
CA PHE A 7 -77.99 -12.54 -26.10
C PHE A 7 -76.74 -11.63 -26.03
N MET A 8 -76.99 -10.35 -25.86
CA MET A 8 -76.02 -9.36 -25.57
C MET A 8 -75.57 -9.54 -24.11
N ALA A 9 -74.30 -9.93 -23.87
CA ALA A 9 -73.69 -9.90 -22.55
C ALA A 9 -72.86 -8.62 -22.39
N PRO A 10 -72.96 -7.92 -21.26
CA PRO A 10 -72.23 -6.65 -21.05
C PRO A 10 -70.78 -6.91 -20.81
N ILE A 11 -69.96 -6.17 -21.54
CA ILE A 11 -68.49 -6.10 -21.33
C ILE A 11 -68.20 -5.42 -19.98
N ARG A 12 -67.87 -6.21 -18.97
CA ARG A 12 -67.33 -5.70 -17.71
C ARG A 12 -65.89 -5.27 -17.96
N ARG A 13 -65.66 -3.96 -18.05
CA ARG A 13 -64.33 -3.34 -18.01
C ARG A 13 -63.73 -3.61 -16.65
N ARG A 14 -62.85 -4.63 -16.56
CA ARG A 14 -61.94 -4.82 -15.42
C ARG A 14 -60.80 -3.80 -15.55
N ALA A 15 -60.89 -2.74 -14.74
CA ALA A 15 -59.78 -1.81 -14.56
C ALA A 15 -58.61 -2.55 -13.90
N TRP A 16 -57.55 -2.77 -14.66
CA TRP A 16 -56.27 -3.26 -14.16
C TRP A 16 -55.57 -2.07 -13.49
N ILE A 17 -55.60 -2.02 -12.16
CA ILE A 17 -54.78 -1.11 -11.40
C ILE A 17 -53.38 -1.71 -11.38
N ALA A 18 -52.50 -1.19 -12.23
CA ALA A 18 -51.08 -1.50 -12.21
C ALA A 18 -50.47 -0.78 -11.01
N VAL A 19 -50.26 -1.53 -9.93
CA VAL A 19 -49.47 -1.07 -8.78
C VAL A 19 -48.01 -1.14 -9.17
N THR A 20 -47.45 -0.02 -9.62
CA THR A 20 -46.02 0.13 -9.82
C THR A 20 -45.35 0.29 -8.45
N LEU A 21 -44.76 -0.81 -7.94
CA LEU A 21 -43.92 -0.80 -6.78
C LEU A 21 -42.62 -0.05 -7.18
N ALA A 22 -42.48 1.20 -6.79
CA ALA A 22 -41.23 1.94 -6.92
C ALA A 22 -40.19 1.34 -5.92
N PHE A 23 -39.30 0.53 -6.45
CA PHE A 23 -38.08 0.13 -5.68
C PHE A 23 -37.22 1.37 -5.49
N ILE A 24 -37.24 1.95 -4.29
CA ILE A 24 -36.27 2.94 -3.87
C ILE A 24 -35.01 2.16 -3.57
N GLU A 25 -34.06 2.12 -4.52
CA GLU A 25 -32.70 1.67 -4.27
C GLU A 25 -32.02 2.67 -3.33
N VAL A 26 -31.94 2.30 -2.07
CA VAL A 26 -31.09 3.00 -1.09
C VAL A 26 -29.65 2.67 -1.46
N ALA A 27 -29.01 3.54 -2.23
CA ALA A 27 -27.58 3.47 -2.46
C ALA A 27 -26.88 3.65 -1.11
N ALA A 28 -26.44 2.54 -0.49
CA ALA A 28 -25.58 2.59 0.67
C ALA A 28 -24.28 3.32 0.26
N PRO A 29 -23.82 4.31 1.04
CA PRO A 29 -22.51 4.91 0.80
C PRO A 29 -21.48 3.79 0.83
N ALA A 30 -20.78 3.57 -0.28
CA ALA A 30 -19.61 2.70 -0.29
C ALA A 30 -18.62 3.29 0.71
N ALA A 31 -18.44 2.63 1.84
CA ALA A 31 -17.38 2.96 2.77
C ALA A 31 -16.09 2.86 1.95
N ALA A 32 -15.39 3.99 1.77
CA ALA A 32 -14.07 3.99 1.17
C ALA A 32 -13.22 3.09 2.06
N ALA A 33 -12.89 1.90 1.57
CA ALA A 33 -11.96 1.03 2.24
C ALA A 33 -10.65 1.81 2.34
N ASP A 34 -10.14 2.01 3.56
CA ASP A 34 -8.84 2.62 3.79
C ASP A 34 -7.80 1.83 2.97
N GLU A 35 -7.30 2.43 1.90
CA GLU A 35 -6.36 1.77 0.99
C GLU A 35 -5.04 1.57 1.72
N VAL A 36 -4.69 0.30 2.00
CA VAL A 36 -3.41 -0.04 2.64
C VAL A 36 -2.27 0.12 1.64
N ILE A 37 -1.34 1.01 1.94
CA ILE A 37 -0.11 1.20 1.15
C ILE A 37 0.86 0.06 1.48
N ASN A 38 0.98 -0.91 0.57
CA ASN A 38 1.93 -2.00 0.72
C ASN A 38 3.28 -1.60 0.14
N VAL A 39 4.34 -1.66 0.93
CA VAL A 39 5.73 -1.36 0.54
C VAL A 39 6.61 -2.55 0.91
N VAL A 40 7.61 -2.85 0.10
CA VAL A 40 8.64 -3.83 0.46
C VAL A 40 9.77 -3.11 1.20
N ILE A 41 10.38 -3.76 2.19
CA ILE A 41 11.51 -3.18 2.91
C ILE A 41 12.64 -2.80 1.95
N ASP A 42 13.33 -1.70 2.21
CA ASP A 42 14.38 -1.12 1.36
C ASP A 42 13.91 -0.67 -0.04
N GLN A 43 12.60 -0.64 -0.27
CA GLN A 43 12.02 -0.14 -1.52
C GLN A 43 11.17 1.10 -1.27
N ALA A 44 10.97 1.87 -2.33
CA ALA A 44 10.13 3.04 -2.33
C ALA A 44 8.90 2.82 -3.23
N ARG A 45 7.75 3.34 -2.79
CA ARG A 45 6.50 3.36 -3.57
C ARG A 45 5.99 4.78 -3.72
N ILE A 46 5.57 5.12 -4.93
CA ILE A 46 4.95 6.41 -5.20
C ILE A 46 3.45 6.31 -4.90
N ALA A 47 2.93 7.29 -4.17
CA ALA A 47 1.51 7.46 -3.90
C ALA A 47 1.10 8.94 -4.12
N LYS A 48 -0.20 9.19 -4.21
CA LYS A 48 -0.72 10.56 -4.35
C LYS A 48 -0.92 11.19 -2.98
N VAL A 49 -0.57 12.46 -2.88
CA VAL A 49 -0.86 13.29 -1.70
C VAL A 49 -2.29 13.80 -1.83
N PRO A 50 -3.14 13.70 -0.78
CA PRO A 50 -4.46 14.34 -0.79
C PRO A 50 -4.35 15.83 -1.06
N GLU A 51 -5.30 16.39 -1.82
CA GLU A 51 -5.33 17.81 -2.11
C GLU A 51 -5.39 18.63 -0.81
N ARG A 52 -4.74 19.79 -0.80
CA ARG A 52 -4.64 20.71 0.35
C ARG A 52 -3.84 20.19 1.55
N THR A 53 -3.12 19.07 1.40
CA THR A 53 -2.19 18.59 2.44
C THR A 53 -1.07 19.60 2.66
N THR A 54 -0.87 19.98 3.92
CA THR A 54 0.22 20.86 4.35
C THR A 54 1.24 20.11 5.17
N THR A 55 0.79 19.10 5.93
CA THR A 55 1.64 18.32 6.84
C THR A 55 1.35 16.84 6.65
N MET A 56 2.41 16.03 6.64
CA MET A 56 2.32 14.57 6.67
C MET A 56 2.97 14.06 7.95
N VAL A 57 2.30 13.14 8.61
CA VAL A 57 2.78 12.53 9.85
C VAL A 57 2.86 11.02 9.68
N VAL A 58 4.02 10.44 9.95
CA VAL A 58 4.23 8.99 10.00
C VAL A 58 4.16 8.54 11.46
N GLY A 59 3.32 7.58 11.78
CA GLY A 59 3.14 7.10 13.14
C GLY A 59 4.40 6.46 13.73
N ASN A 60 5.09 5.64 12.95
CA ASN A 60 6.37 5.05 13.35
C ASN A 60 7.43 5.21 12.23
N PRO A 61 8.38 6.15 12.37
CA PRO A 61 9.42 6.42 11.38
C PRO A 61 10.48 5.31 11.28
N LEU A 62 10.49 4.32 12.17
CA LEU A 62 11.34 3.12 12.05
C LEU A 62 10.76 2.11 11.06
N ILE A 63 9.45 2.13 10.80
CA ILE A 63 8.78 1.23 9.86
C ILE A 63 8.76 1.83 8.46
N ALA A 64 8.35 3.09 8.33
CA ALA A 64 8.26 3.77 7.03
C ALA A 64 8.70 5.23 7.14
N ASP A 65 9.10 5.78 6.01
CA ASP A 65 9.41 7.20 5.86
C ASP A 65 8.68 7.75 4.63
N VAL A 66 8.37 9.06 4.64
CA VAL A 66 7.64 9.72 3.56
C VAL A 66 8.32 11.02 3.17
N SER A 67 8.54 11.19 1.88
CA SER A 67 8.99 12.45 1.30
C SER A 67 7.96 12.96 0.28
N ILE A 68 7.57 14.23 0.40
CA ILE A 68 6.65 14.89 -0.53
C ILE A 68 7.48 15.42 -1.70
N GLN A 69 7.00 15.12 -2.90
CA GLN A 69 7.61 15.58 -4.16
C GLN A 69 6.73 16.67 -4.81
N ALA A 70 7.33 17.43 -5.71
CA ALA A 70 6.58 18.38 -6.53
C ALA A 70 5.47 17.65 -7.32
N GLY A 71 4.35 18.34 -7.56
CA GLY A 71 3.24 17.77 -8.34
C GLY A 71 2.25 16.92 -7.55
N GLY A 72 2.24 17.01 -6.19
CA GLY A 72 1.24 16.33 -5.36
C GLY A 72 1.45 14.82 -5.25
N THR A 73 2.69 14.39 -5.39
CA THR A 73 3.10 13.00 -5.18
C THR A 73 3.91 12.86 -3.90
N MET A 74 3.87 11.67 -3.30
CA MET A 74 4.72 11.29 -2.17
C MET A 74 5.45 10.00 -2.49
N VAL A 75 6.64 9.87 -1.94
CA VAL A 75 7.45 8.65 -1.96
C VAL A 75 7.41 8.06 -0.57
N VAL A 76 6.86 6.86 -0.46
CA VAL A 76 6.80 6.08 0.79
C VAL A 76 7.91 5.03 0.74
N THR A 77 8.83 5.09 1.68
CA THR A 77 9.99 4.17 1.77
C THR A 77 9.80 3.22 2.94
N GLY A 78 9.90 1.91 2.69
CA GLY A 78 9.88 0.89 3.74
C GLY A 78 11.25 0.78 4.42
N LYS A 79 11.32 0.98 5.74
CA LYS A 79 12.56 0.95 6.53
C LYS A 79 12.64 -0.24 7.48
N GLY A 80 11.51 -0.67 8.00
CA GLY A 80 11.41 -1.81 8.93
C GLY A 80 10.11 -2.58 8.74
N TYR A 81 10.12 -3.85 9.08
CA TYR A 81 8.91 -4.68 8.99
C TYR A 81 7.82 -4.20 9.94
N GLY A 82 6.58 -4.28 9.52
CA GLY A 82 5.42 -3.98 10.36
C GLY A 82 4.37 -3.13 9.67
N VAL A 83 3.48 -2.60 10.49
CA VAL A 83 2.40 -1.73 10.06
C VAL A 83 2.49 -0.41 10.83
N THR A 84 2.35 0.68 10.12
CA THR A 84 2.22 2.03 10.70
C THR A 84 1.10 2.76 9.97
N ASN A 85 0.78 3.97 10.41
CA ASN A 85 -0.15 4.83 9.68
C ASN A 85 0.53 6.08 9.15
N LEU A 86 -0.11 6.68 8.15
CA LEU A 86 0.30 7.89 7.48
C LEU A 86 -0.88 8.86 7.48
N ILE A 87 -0.75 9.97 8.20
CA ILE A 87 -1.80 10.96 8.37
C ILE A 87 -1.47 12.21 7.56
N ALA A 88 -2.39 12.63 6.71
CA ALA A 88 -2.32 13.88 5.98
C ALA A 88 -3.20 14.95 6.66
N LEU A 89 -2.62 16.10 6.95
CA LEU A 89 -3.29 17.22 7.60
C LEU A 89 -3.32 18.46 6.70
N ASP A 90 -4.39 19.24 6.78
CA ASP A 90 -4.47 20.58 6.18
C ASP A 90 -3.79 21.64 7.06
N ARG A 91 -3.81 22.91 6.58
CA ARG A 91 -3.24 24.04 7.32
C ARG A 91 -3.91 24.30 8.67
N ALA A 92 -5.17 23.91 8.85
CA ALA A 92 -5.91 24.05 10.10
C ALA A 92 -5.72 22.88 11.06
N GLY A 93 -4.92 21.86 10.67
CA GLY A 93 -4.71 20.65 11.45
C GLY A 93 -5.84 19.62 11.31
N LYS A 94 -6.75 19.81 10.36
CA LYS A 94 -7.80 18.82 10.08
C LYS A 94 -7.23 17.63 9.33
N VAL A 95 -7.59 16.42 9.75
CA VAL A 95 -7.23 15.18 9.06
C VAL A 95 -7.94 15.10 7.71
N LEU A 96 -7.17 14.97 6.65
CA LEU A 96 -7.62 14.78 5.29
C LEU A 96 -7.65 13.30 4.91
N SER A 97 -6.68 12.53 5.43
CA SER A 97 -6.55 11.11 5.18
C SER A 97 -5.75 10.48 6.32
N ASP A 98 -6.10 9.26 6.71
CA ASP A 98 -5.33 8.38 7.60
C ASP A 98 -5.26 7.02 6.92
N GLN A 99 -4.09 6.64 6.42
CA GLN A 99 -3.87 5.42 5.62
C GLN A 99 -2.89 4.51 6.32
N LEU A 100 -3.15 3.20 6.28
CA LEU A 100 -2.20 2.22 6.79
C LEU A 100 -1.07 1.98 5.77
N VAL A 101 0.15 1.93 6.28
CA VAL A 101 1.35 1.54 5.53
C VAL A 101 1.83 0.21 6.08
N GLN A 102 1.84 -0.81 5.23
CA GLN A 102 2.36 -2.13 5.58
C GLN A 102 3.68 -2.38 4.87
N VAL A 103 4.74 -2.58 5.65
CA VAL A 103 6.07 -2.93 5.13
C VAL A 103 6.28 -4.44 5.25
N LYS A 104 6.50 -5.07 4.10
CA LYS A 104 6.61 -6.53 3.94
C LYS A 104 8.05 -6.93 3.58
N SER A 105 8.38 -8.21 3.85
CA SER A 105 9.60 -8.83 3.36
C SER A 105 9.58 -8.97 1.83
N PRO A 106 10.72 -8.84 1.15
CA PRO A 106 10.82 -9.19 -0.26
C PRO A 106 10.66 -10.71 -0.45
N VAL A 107 10.24 -11.10 -1.65
CA VAL A 107 9.95 -12.51 -1.99
C VAL A 107 11.20 -13.38 -2.08
N ASP A 108 12.36 -12.78 -2.27
CA ASP A 108 13.67 -13.41 -2.37
C ASP A 108 14.40 -13.57 -1.01
N ASN A 109 13.75 -13.18 0.08
CA ASN A 109 14.32 -13.28 1.42
C ASN A 109 14.22 -14.71 1.96
N VAL A 110 15.38 -15.34 2.15
CA VAL A 110 15.53 -16.67 2.75
C VAL A 110 16.15 -16.52 4.13
N VAL A 111 15.52 -17.12 5.13
CA VAL A 111 16.01 -17.15 6.51
C VAL A 111 16.50 -18.55 6.84
N VAL A 112 17.74 -18.65 7.31
CA VAL A 112 18.38 -19.88 7.73
C VAL A 112 18.61 -19.86 9.22
N TYR A 113 18.34 -20.97 9.91
CA TYR A 113 18.62 -21.14 11.33
C TYR A 113 19.74 -22.17 11.50
N LEU A 114 20.85 -21.75 12.09
CA LEU A 114 21.97 -22.58 12.47
C LEU A 114 21.94 -22.77 14.00
N GLY A 115 21.18 -23.75 14.46
CA GLY A 115 20.83 -23.89 15.87
C GLY A 115 19.94 -22.74 16.34
N LYS A 116 20.44 -21.84 17.18
CA LYS A 116 19.73 -20.64 17.66
C LYS A 116 19.99 -19.40 16.81
N ASP A 117 21.03 -19.45 15.97
CA ASP A 117 21.48 -18.31 15.21
C ASP A 117 20.69 -18.15 13.92
N ARG A 118 20.14 -16.97 13.70
CA ARG A 118 19.36 -16.61 12.53
C ARG A 118 20.23 -15.84 11.56
N GLU A 119 20.17 -16.20 10.28
CA GLU A 119 20.87 -15.55 9.19
C GLU A 119 19.90 -15.28 8.03
N SER A 120 19.98 -14.11 7.42
CA SER A 120 19.12 -13.72 6.29
C SER A 120 19.92 -13.58 5.01
N TYR A 121 19.33 -14.10 3.92
CA TYR A 121 19.91 -14.08 2.59
C TYR A 121 18.90 -13.52 1.58
N SER A 122 19.40 -12.83 0.56
CA SER A 122 18.63 -12.46 -0.65
C SER A 122 19.02 -13.43 -1.75
N CYS A 123 18.06 -14.19 -2.30
CA CYS A 123 18.29 -15.23 -3.29
C CYS A 123 17.57 -14.91 -4.62
N ALA A 124 18.28 -14.20 -5.55
CA ALA A 124 17.72 -13.83 -6.84
C ALA A 124 18.80 -13.70 -7.95
N PRO A 125 19.24 -14.75 -8.63
CA PRO A 125 19.05 -16.19 -8.42
C PRO A 125 19.97 -16.79 -7.36
N ASP A 126 21.14 -16.17 -7.13
CA ASP A 126 22.14 -16.64 -6.15
C ASP A 126 21.87 -16.04 -4.79
N CYS A 127 22.21 -16.76 -3.73
CA CYS A 127 21.98 -16.33 -2.37
C CYS A 127 23.15 -15.48 -1.86
N GLU A 128 22.87 -14.21 -1.61
CA GLU A 128 23.82 -13.26 -1.05
C GLU A 128 23.42 -12.87 0.38
N ARG A 129 24.41 -12.55 1.21
CA ARG A 129 24.18 -12.09 2.58
C ARG A 129 23.39 -10.78 2.58
N ARG A 130 22.37 -10.72 3.44
CA ARG A 130 21.54 -9.54 3.62
C ARG A 130 21.60 -9.06 5.08
N ILE A 131 21.68 -7.75 5.28
CA ILE A 131 21.58 -7.13 6.60
C ILE A 131 20.09 -7.07 6.96
N THR A 132 19.67 -7.82 7.98
CA THR A 132 18.28 -7.85 8.44
C THR A 132 18.25 -7.77 9.97
N LEU A 133 17.34 -6.95 10.50
CA LEU A 133 17.12 -6.88 11.94
C LEU A 133 16.63 -8.22 12.48
N GLY A 134 17.24 -8.68 13.58
CA GLY A 134 16.92 -9.96 14.21
C GLY A 134 17.81 -11.12 13.77
N ASP A 135 18.76 -10.91 12.89
CA ASP A 135 19.83 -11.88 12.63
C ASP A 135 20.79 -11.97 13.83
N SER A 136 21.56 -13.07 13.91
CA SER A 136 22.53 -13.25 14.97
C SER A 136 23.54 -12.08 14.97
N PRO A 137 23.99 -11.58 16.14
CA PRO A 137 24.87 -10.43 16.21
C PRO A 137 26.16 -10.60 15.40
N GLU A 138 26.76 -11.80 15.43
CA GLU A 138 28.00 -12.08 14.72
C GLU A 138 27.81 -11.99 13.19
N TYR A 139 26.73 -12.56 12.67
CA TYR A 139 26.38 -12.48 11.25
C TYR A 139 26.08 -11.04 10.82
N PHE A 140 25.29 -10.32 11.62
CA PHE A 140 24.91 -8.94 11.36
C PHE A 140 26.14 -8.02 11.31
N GLU A 141 27.01 -8.06 12.33
CA GLU A 141 28.20 -7.22 12.41
C GLU A 141 29.22 -7.52 11.31
N SER A 142 29.45 -8.81 10.99
CA SER A 142 30.34 -9.18 9.88
C SER A 142 29.83 -8.65 8.54
N THR A 143 28.55 -8.81 8.26
CA THR A 143 27.92 -8.36 7.01
C THR A 143 27.90 -6.83 6.92
N LEU A 144 27.63 -6.14 8.03
CA LEU A 144 27.67 -4.66 8.10
C LEU A 144 29.07 -4.13 7.85
N SER A 145 30.10 -4.75 8.47
CA SER A 145 31.53 -4.40 8.30
C SER A 145 31.98 -4.56 6.85
N GLU A 146 31.65 -5.68 6.21
CA GLU A 146 31.95 -5.94 4.79
C GLU A 146 31.30 -4.90 3.87
N THR A 147 30.03 -4.57 4.14
CA THR A 147 29.29 -3.53 3.40
C THR A 147 29.94 -2.15 3.58
N GLY A 148 30.33 -1.81 4.80
CA GLY A 148 31.03 -0.55 5.12
C GLY A 148 32.38 -0.43 4.40
N ASN A 149 33.18 -1.50 4.41
CA ASN A 149 34.45 -1.57 3.69
C ASN A 149 34.28 -1.41 2.18
N ARG A 150 33.28 -2.08 1.59
CA ARG A 150 32.95 -1.95 0.15
C ARG A 150 32.58 -0.51 -0.19
N ASN A 151 31.71 0.12 0.59
CA ASN A 151 31.27 1.50 0.36
C ASN A 151 32.42 2.51 0.47
N SER A 152 33.29 2.35 1.45
CA SER A 152 34.46 3.20 1.62
C SER A 152 35.44 3.12 0.44
N ARG A 153 35.67 1.92 -0.09
CA ARG A 153 36.51 1.72 -1.28
C ARG A 153 35.88 2.31 -2.54
N ALA A 154 34.56 2.20 -2.71
CA ALA A 154 33.86 2.80 -3.83
C ALA A 154 33.96 4.34 -3.83
N GLN A 155 33.84 4.97 -2.66
CA GLN A 155 34.00 6.42 -2.52
C GLN A 155 35.43 6.90 -2.81
N GLN A 156 36.44 6.15 -2.38
CA GLN A 156 37.84 6.44 -2.69
C GLN A 156 38.13 6.36 -4.19
N GLY A 157 37.57 5.36 -4.88
CA GLY A 157 37.73 5.23 -6.32
C GLY A 157 37.08 6.40 -7.11
N GLN A 158 35.98 6.96 -6.63
CA GLN A 158 35.37 8.14 -7.22
C GLN A 158 36.18 9.42 -7.02
N ALA A 159 36.81 9.59 -5.85
CA ALA A 159 37.64 10.75 -5.58
C ALA A 159 38.92 10.81 -6.45
N VAL A 160 39.51 9.65 -6.76
CA VAL A 160 40.69 9.57 -7.66
C VAL A 160 40.28 9.88 -9.11
N GLY A 161 39.10 9.45 -9.56
CA GLY A 161 38.60 9.74 -10.92
C GLY A 161 38.22 11.20 -11.15
N ALA A 162 37.86 11.95 -10.09
CA ALA A 162 37.49 13.37 -10.19
C ALA A 162 38.72 14.30 -10.29
N THR A 163 39.86 13.87 -9.81
CA THR A 163 41.13 14.65 -9.86
C THR A 163 41.93 14.43 -11.18
N ALA A 164 41.51 13.50 -12.03
CA ALA A 164 42.18 13.16 -13.27
C ALA A 164 41.53 13.76 -14.54
N ARG A 165 40.66 14.79 -14.38
CA ARG A 165 40.04 15.53 -15.53
C ARG A 165 40.46 16.97 -15.56
#